data_4778cbf6e10e2dbe6709c270d2e7f06e
#
_entry.id   4778cbf6e10e2dbe6709c270d2e7f06e
#
_cell.length_a   1.000
_cell.length_b   1.000
_cell.length_c   1.000
_cell.angle_alpha   90.00
_cell.angle_beta   90.00
_cell.angle_gamma   90.00
#
_symmetry.space_group_name_H-M   'P 1'
#
loop_
_entity.id
_entity.type
_entity.pdbx_description
1 polymer ?
#
loop_
_entity_poly.entity_id
_entity_poly.type
_entity_poly.pdbx_seq_one_letter_code
_entity_poly.pdbx_strand_id
1 'polypeptide(L)'
;FYTELFHDDLLPNCNDFRKFFVFPELLIFGDNEERISSLSKLNEKLVDKKIILINGDDYCGKTTLGKYLFLELFKNKIPVLFEMKKMNKHSINKIVSRTFREQYNSTEYSWSKFEQEDKNNKIAIIDDADKISKQEYGILLEELKKHFDKIIVLSGNRQDYDILELTKEYLDLVGDTIKIKICSIYNQNRTKLIQNVCKVLQPELTDLDVNNRVEIINRAIKKQISMFTINPNFIILFIKTMINSGYEMNEGNIFNSVFSSNITNMLSTNSNLDIQSTIFILQRIAYYIHVNKEYPLKALSFTKIIDEYNQEAGEFRNTINPTQFLTDVIGTRVLRYADGNGNICFANKSYLSYFVAKEWLRVQHKDVLEKMIRNVCFGINADILLFICFLYENAQNGILNVIIEKAEEFNQEFDELNFLKKNIKFILQDKKEIVLSIPKKEDYIKAENEIDEQERRIDNKSKINYIDIYDYDESTITTQAMIF
;
A
#
# COMPACT_ATOMS: atom_id res chain seq x y z
N PHE A 1 19.26 6.51 -25.21
CA PHE A 1 18.95 6.49 -23.79
C PHE A 1 17.56 5.90 -23.59
N TYR A 2 17.36 5.08 -22.58
CA TYR A 2 16.15 4.30 -22.34
C TYR A 2 14.97 5.21 -21.95
N THR A 3 14.10 5.52 -22.92
CA THR A 3 13.00 6.48 -22.75
C THR A 3 11.92 5.99 -21.78
N GLU A 4 11.75 4.66 -21.60
CA GLU A 4 10.79 4.09 -20.65
C GLU A 4 11.07 4.45 -19.18
N LEU A 5 12.31 4.86 -18.84
CA LEU A 5 12.65 5.31 -17.48
C LEU A 5 11.88 6.57 -17.07
N PHE A 6 11.46 7.39 -18.02
CA PHE A 6 10.74 8.62 -17.76
C PHE A 6 9.23 8.44 -17.64
N HIS A 7 8.70 7.30 -18.11
CA HIS A 7 7.28 7.01 -18.09
C HIS A 7 6.85 6.38 -16.77
N ASP A 8 5.61 6.68 -16.40
CA ASP A 8 4.92 6.05 -15.28
C ASP A 8 3.55 5.54 -15.78
N ASP A 9 3.24 4.28 -15.45
CA ASP A 9 2.01 3.62 -15.91
C ASP A 9 0.74 4.30 -15.37
N LEU A 10 0.83 4.98 -14.23
CA LEU A 10 -0.30 5.68 -13.63
C LEU A 10 -0.64 6.98 -14.35
N LEU A 11 0.37 7.64 -14.94
CA LEU A 11 0.23 8.89 -15.67
C LEU A 11 0.87 8.79 -17.05
N PRO A 12 0.31 7.97 -17.97
CA PRO A 12 0.94 7.67 -19.27
C PRO A 12 1.10 8.90 -20.17
N ASN A 13 0.30 9.94 -19.96
CA ASN A 13 0.42 11.21 -20.69
C ASN A 13 1.52 12.13 -20.13
N CYS A 14 2.16 11.77 -19.02
CA CYS A 14 3.27 12.51 -18.44
C CYS A 14 4.59 11.99 -19.01
N ASN A 15 5.26 12.81 -19.82
CA ASN A 15 6.52 12.44 -20.48
C ASN A 15 7.72 12.33 -19.51
N ASP A 16 7.58 12.78 -18.27
CA ASP A 16 8.62 12.75 -17.26
C ASP A 16 8.00 12.68 -15.86
N PHE A 17 8.10 11.52 -15.23
CA PHE A 17 7.55 11.28 -13.89
C PHE A 17 8.12 12.22 -12.82
N ARG A 18 9.30 12.81 -13.02
CA ARG A 18 9.92 13.75 -12.08
C ARG A 18 9.06 15.00 -11.86
N LYS A 19 8.14 15.32 -12.79
CA LYS A 19 7.20 16.44 -12.65
C LYS A 19 6.23 16.24 -11.48
N PHE A 20 5.90 15.00 -11.13
CA PHE A 20 5.03 14.72 -10.00
C PHE A 20 5.73 13.94 -8.87
N PHE A 21 6.95 13.47 -9.09
CA PHE A 21 7.69 12.74 -8.07
C PHE A 21 7.93 13.58 -6.81
N VAL A 22 7.72 12.97 -5.66
CA VAL A 22 8.08 13.51 -4.35
C VAL A 22 9.03 12.53 -3.69
N PHE A 23 10.20 13.02 -3.27
CA PHE A 23 11.18 12.16 -2.58
C PHE A 23 10.55 11.62 -1.29
N PRO A 24 10.49 10.29 -1.10
CA PRO A 24 9.85 9.70 0.06
C PRO A 24 10.64 9.98 1.35
N GLU A 25 9.96 9.97 2.48
CA GLU A 25 10.64 9.88 3.77
C GLU A 25 11.21 8.47 3.92
N LEU A 26 12.49 8.40 4.25
CA LEU A 26 13.25 7.17 4.44
C LEU A 26 13.66 7.04 5.90
N LEU A 27 13.51 5.86 6.49
CA LEU A 27 13.94 5.52 7.83
C LEU A 27 15.17 4.61 7.74
N ILE A 28 16.29 5.05 8.30
CA ILE A 28 17.48 4.22 8.46
C ILE A 28 17.39 3.47 9.78
N PHE A 29 17.54 2.15 9.72
CA PHE A 29 17.62 1.30 10.91
C PHE A 29 19.05 1.27 11.43
N GLY A 30 19.23 1.57 12.71
CA GLY A 30 20.49 1.54 13.44
C GLY A 30 20.23 1.79 14.92
N ASP A 31 21.29 2.00 15.70
CA ASP A 31 21.20 2.30 17.14
C ASP A 31 20.38 3.58 17.43
N ASN A 32 20.41 4.53 16.47
CA ASN A 32 19.53 5.69 16.44
C ASN A 32 18.76 5.70 15.12
N GLU A 33 17.44 5.54 15.17
CA GLU A 33 16.58 5.68 14.00
C GLU A 33 16.70 7.10 13.41
N GLU A 34 17.15 7.20 12.18
CA GLU A 34 17.31 8.48 11.49
C GLU A 34 16.37 8.57 10.28
N ARG A 35 15.69 9.72 10.17
CA ARG A 35 14.78 10.00 9.05
C ARG A 35 15.44 10.91 8.02
N ILE A 36 15.33 10.50 6.76
CA ILE A 36 15.90 11.20 5.61
C ILE A 36 14.76 11.58 4.67
N SER A 37 14.70 12.85 4.30
CA SER A 37 13.68 13.42 3.41
C SER A 37 14.26 14.02 2.12
N SER A 38 15.55 13.81 1.83
CA SER A 38 16.19 14.35 0.62
C SER A 38 17.31 13.44 0.11
N LEU A 39 17.57 13.52 -1.19
CA LEU A 39 18.64 12.77 -1.84
C LEU A 39 20.02 13.18 -1.31
N SER A 40 20.27 14.48 -1.00
CA SER A 40 21.56 14.93 -0.48
C SER A 40 21.89 14.24 0.84
N LYS A 41 20.95 14.21 1.77
CA LYS A 41 21.12 13.50 3.05
C LYS A 41 21.29 11.99 2.86
N LEU A 42 20.57 11.40 1.91
CA LEU A 42 20.74 9.99 1.57
C LEU A 42 22.17 9.74 1.07
N ASN A 43 22.66 10.55 0.13
CA ASN A 43 24.00 10.39 -0.41
C ASN A 43 25.09 10.50 0.66
N GLU A 44 24.96 11.40 1.63
CA GLU A 44 25.90 11.53 2.76
C GLU A 44 26.00 10.21 3.58
N LYS A 45 24.88 9.53 3.76
CA LYS A 45 24.82 8.25 4.50
C LYS A 45 25.30 7.04 3.67
N LEU A 46 25.30 7.18 2.36
CA LEU A 46 25.64 6.10 1.45
C LEU A 46 27.12 6.10 1.01
N VAL A 47 27.92 7.11 1.38
CA VAL A 47 29.31 7.25 0.92
C VAL A 47 30.11 5.97 1.16
N ASP A 48 30.09 5.45 2.39
CA ASP A 48 30.92 4.32 2.83
C ASP A 48 30.17 2.96 2.75
N LYS A 49 28.97 2.93 2.14
CA LYS A 49 28.17 1.70 2.05
C LYS A 49 28.23 1.10 0.66
N LYS A 50 28.51 -0.19 0.60
CA LYS A 50 28.54 -0.95 -0.66
C LYS A 50 27.16 -1.54 -1.00
N ILE A 51 26.38 -1.90 0.03
CA ILE A 51 25.06 -2.48 -0.15
C ILE A 51 24.03 -1.63 0.56
N ILE A 52 23.01 -1.24 -0.19
CA ILE A 52 21.91 -0.41 0.28
C ILE A 52 20.63 -1.18 0.06
N LEU A 53 20.00 -1.64 1.15
CA LEU A 53 18.72 -2.35 1.11
C LEU A 53 17.61 -1.38 1.43
N ILE A 54 16.77 -1.10 0.44
CA ILE A 54 15.61 -0.22 0.58
C ILE A 54 14.34 -1.07 0.54
N ASN A 55 13.73 -1.25 1.69
CA ASN A 55 12.50 -2.00 1.85
C ASN A 55 11.30 -1.05 1.90
N GLY A 56 10.16 -1.54 1.44
CA GLY A 56 8.92 -0.79 1.53
C GLY A 56 7.70 -1.64 1.20
N ASP A 57 6.56 -1.20 1.69
CA ASP A 57 5.28 -1.85 1.43
C ASP A 57 4.92 -1.80 -0.07
N ASP A 58 3.92 -2.56 -0.47
CA ASP A 58 3.47 -2.54 -1.86
C ASP A 58 2.93 -1.14 -2.22
N TYR A 59 3.25 -0.70 -3.43
CA TYR A 59 2.85 0.62 -3.98
C TYR A 59 3.38 1.86 -3.23
N CYS A 60 4.34 1.71 -2.34
CA CYS A 60 4.98 2.85 -1.66
C CYS A 60 5.93 3.67 -2.55
N GLY A 61 6.12 3.28 -3.81
CA GLY A 61 6.93 4.00 -4.79
C GLY A 61 8.37 3.49 -4.94
N LYS A 62 8.67 2.23 -4.58
CA LYS A 62 10.01 1.62 -4.74
C LYS A 62 10.57 1.78 -6.16
N THR A 63 9.82 1.30 -7.15
CA THR A 63 10.21 1.38 -8.57
C THR A 63 10.47 2.82 -9.02
N THR A 64 9.59 3.76 -8.63
CA THR A 64 9.75 5.17 -8.97
C THR A 64 10.99 5.78 -8.30
N LEU A 65 11.27 5.39 -7.04
CA LEU A 65 12.50 5.78 -6.36
C LEU A 65 13.72 5.18 -7.06
N GLY A 66 13.69 3.92 -7.49
CA GLY A 66 14.76 3.28 -8.25
C GLY A 66 15.06 4.02 -9.56
N LYS A 67 14.04 4.37 -10.34
CA LYS A 67 14.17 5.19 -11.55
C LYS A 67 14.74 6.57 -11.24
N TYR A 68 14.28 7.21 -10.17
CA TYR A 68 14.79 8.52 -9.74
C TYR A 68 16.27 8.44 -9.35
N LEU A 69 16.65 7.44 -8.56
CA LEU A 69 18.06 7.22 -8.19
C LEU A 69 18.92 6.94 -9.43
N PHE A 70 18.43 6.14 -10.38
CA PHE A 70 19.14 5.92 -11.65
C PHE A 70 19.47 7.24 -12.35
N LEU A 71 18.46 8.10 -12.54
CA LEU A 71 18.62 9.38 -13.25
C LEU A 71 19.56 10.35 -12.52
N GLU A 72 19.49 10.38 -11.19
CA GLU A 72 20.35 11.26 -10.38
C GLU A 72 21.80 10.74 -10.32
N LEU A 73 22.00 9.44 -10.21
CA LEU A 73 23.32 8.81 -10.21
C LEU A 73 23.99 8.88 -11.57
N PHE A 74 23.22 8.87 -12.68
CA PHE A 74 23.74 8.98 -14.04
C PHE A 74 24.55 10.26 -14.29
N LYS A 75 24.36 11.30 -13.52
CA LYS A 75 25.12 12.55 -13.63
C LYS A 75 26.62 12.36 -13.36
N ASN A 76 27.00 11.39 -12.54
CA ASN A 76 28.37 11.22 -12.07
C ASN A 76 28.85 9.76 -12.05
N LYS A 77 28.01 8.79 -12.37
CA LYS A 77 28.27 7.35 -12.31
C LYS A 77 27.61 6.66 -13.49
N ILE A 78 27.83 5.36 -13.62
CA ILE A 78 27.15 4.51 -14.62
C ILE A 78 26.20 3.55 -13.86
N PRO A 79 24.96 3.98 -13.58
CA PRO A 79 23.97 3.12 -12.95
C PRO A 79 23.38 2.12 -13.95
N VAL A 80 23.08 0.90 -13.51
CA VAL A 80 22.32 -0.09 -14.30
C VAL A 80 21.13 -0.54 -13.46
N LEU A 81 19.90 -0.40 -14.00
CA LEU A 81 18.65 -0.77 -13.33
C LEU A 81 18.19 -2.15 -13.79
N PHE A 82 18.12 -3.08 -12.87
CA PHE A 82 17.69 -4.45 -13.09
C PHE A 82 16.25 -4.60 -12.59
N GLU A 83 15.27 -4.68 -13.49
CA GLU A 83 13.85 -4.88 -13.17
C GLU A 83 13.54 -6.38 -13.15
N MET A 84 13.54 -7.00 -11.96
CA MET A 84 13.39 -8.46 -11.82
C MET A 84 12.05 -8.99 -12.35
N LYS A 85 11.00 -8.20 -12.31
CA LYS A 85 9.68 -8.55 -12.85
C LYS A 85 9.70 -8.81 -14.37
N LYS A 86 10.58 -8.13 -15.12
CA LYS A 86 10.68 -8.23 -16.59
C LYS A 86 11.65 -9.32 -17.04
N MET A 87 12.30 -10.02 -16.11
CA MET A 87 13.39 -10.92 -16.45
C MET A 87 12.90 -12.33 -16.77
N ASN A 88 13.35 -12.84 -17.91
CA ASN A 88 13.22 -14.25 -18.26
C ASN A 88 14.26 -15.09 -17.51
N LYS A 89 13.83 -16.16 -16.85
CA LYS A 89 14.59 -17.03 -15.92
C LYS A 89 15.86 -17.68 -16.48
N HIS A 90 16.15 -17.58 -17.78
CA HIS A 90 17.16 -18.45 -18.42
C HIS A 90 18.55 -17.85 -18.67
N SER A 91 18.87 -16.65 -18.18
CA SER A 91 20.19 -16.07 -18.49
C SER A 91 20.73 -15.07 -17.47
N ILE A 92 20.77 -15.44 -16.18
CA ILE A 92 21.37 -14.58 -15.14
C ILE A 92 22.83 -14.26 -15.47
N ASN A 93 23.62 -15.23 -16.00
CA ASN A 93 25.02 -15.04 -16.36
C ASN A 93 25.28 -13.99 -17.47
N LYS A 94 24.25 -13.58 -18.22
CA LYS A 94 24.38 -12.54 -19.26
C LYS A 94 23.52 -11.29 -18.94
N ILE A 95 22.99 -11.24 -17.74
CA ILE A 95 22.05 -10.19 -17.35
C ILE A 95 22.66 -8.81 -17.44
N VAL A 96 23.88 -8.63 -16.93
CA VAL A 96 24.55 -7.33 -16.86
C VAL A 96 24.77 -6.76 -18.26
N SER A 97 25.34 -7.55 -19.15
CA SER A 97 25.63 -7.09 -20.52
C SER A 97 24.36 -6.82 -21.32
N ARG A 98 23.33 -7.63 -21.14
CA ARG A 98 22.04 -7.46 -21.80
C ARG A 98 21.34 -6.18 -21.31
N THR A 99 21.16 -6.04 -20.00
CA THR A 99 20.47 -4.88 -19.40
C THR A 99 21.22 -3.59 -19.68
N PHE A 100 22.55 -3.62 -19.60
CA PHE A 100 23.36 -2.46 -19.98
C PHE A 100 23.12 -2.04 -21.43
N ARG A 101 23.16 -2.97 -22.40
CA ARG A 101 22.93 -2.66 -23.81
C ARG A 101 21.53 -2.14 -24.08
N GLU A 102 20.51 -2.64 -23.38
CA GLU A 102 19.15 -2.14 -23.49
C GLU A 102 19.02 -0.69 -22.99
N GLN A 103 19.72 -0.33 -21.93
CA GLN A 103 19.66 1.01 -21.32
C GLN A 103 20.59 2.04 -21.97
N TYR A 104 21.74 1.60 -22.47
CA TYR A 104 22.80 2.44 -23.02
C TYR A 104 23.06 2.17 -24.52
N ASN A 105 22.00 2.15 -25.30
CA ASN A 105 22.10 1.89 -26.75
C ASN A 105 22.64 3.09 -27.51
N SER A 106 23.94 3.43 -27.32
CA SER A 106 24.63 4.49 -28.04
C SER A 106 26.09 4.13 -28.28
N THR A 107 26.68 4.75 -29.31
CA THR A 107 28.11 4.60 -29.62
C THR A 107 29.02 5.16 -28.51
N GLU A 108 28.51 6.07 -27.72
CA GLU A 108 29.24 6.70 -26.62
C GLU A 108 29.41 5.79 -25.41
N TYR A 109 28.42 4.93 -25.15
CA TYR A 109 28.39 3.97 -24.07
C TYR A 109 28.39 2.52 -24.59
N SER A 110 29.54 2.04 -25.06
CA SER A 110 29.68 0.66 -25.55
C SER A 110 29.96 -0.31 -24.38
N TRP A 111 29.56 -1.59 -24.53
CA TRP A 111 29.81 -2.63 -23.55
C TRP A 111 31.31 -2.76 -23.23
N SER A 112 32.20 -2.67 -24.23
CA SER A 112 33.62 -2.75 -24.02
C SER A 112 34.18 -1.61 -23.16
N LYS A 113 33.67 -0.39 -23.31
CA LYS A 113 34.01 0.74 -22.44
C LYS A 113 33.50 0.50 -21.01
N PHE A 114 32.27 -0.02 -20.87
CA PHE A 114 31.72 -0.35 -19.56
C PHE A 114 32.57 -1.41 -18.84
N GLU A 115 33.05 -2.44 -19.54
CA GLU A 115 33.92 -3.47 -18.93
C GLU A 115 35.26 -2.86 -18.43
N GLN A 116 35.82 -1.94 -19.17
CA GLN A 116 37.11 -1.28 -18.86
C GLN A 116 36.98 -0.20 -17.75
N GLU A 117 35.76 0.30 -17.50
CA GLU A 117 35.52 1.33 -16.50
C GLU A 117 35.74 0.77 -15.08
N ASP A 118 36.19 1.63 -14.14
CA ASP A 118 36.36 1.27 -12.74
C ASP A 118 35.00 0.86 -12.10
N LYS A 119 35.03 -0.19 -11.27
CA LYS A 119 33.85 -0.64 -10.53
C LYS A 119 33.27 0.47 -9.64
N ASN A 120 34.11 1.32 -9.06
CA ASN A 120 33.71 2.46 -8.24
C ASN A 120 32.83 3.47 -8.99
N ASN A 121 32.91 3.50 -10.32
CA ASN A 121 32.06 4.35 -11.16
C ASN A 121 30.76 3.69 -11.59
N LYS A 122 30.53 2.43 -11.22
CA LYS A 122 29.38 1.63 -11.61
C LYS A 122 28.50 1.33 -10.41
N ILE A 123 27.19 1.43 -10.57
CA ILE A 123 26.22 1.16 -9.53
C ILE A 123 25.11 0.26 -10.09
N ALA A 124 24.83 -0.85 -9.41
CA ALA A 124 23.69 -1.70 -9.71
C ALA A 124 22.48 -1.25 -8.89
N ILE A 125 21.31 -1.16 -9.50
CA ILE A 125 20.02 -0.96 -8.84
C ILE A 125 19.15 -2.17 -9.19
N ILE A 126 18.74 -2.93 -8.19
CA ILE A 126 17.87 -4.10 -8.37
C ILE A 126 16.47 -3.70 -7.89
N ASP A 127 15.49 -3.71 -8.77
CA ASP A 127 14.09 -3.49 -8.44
C ASP A 127 13.32 -4.81 -8.39
N ASP A 128 12.35 -4.91 -7.50
CA ASP A 128 11.54 -6.11 -7.27
C ASP A 128 12.39 -7.35 -6.90
N ALA A 129 13.45 -7.17 -6.11
CA ALA A 129 14.34 -8.26 -5.68
C ALA A 129 13.60 -9.42 -4.98
N ASP A 130 12.44 -9.15 -4.39
CA ASP A 130 11.54 -10.13 -3.78
C ASP A 130 10.75 -10.98 -4.80
N LYS A 131 10.91 -10.78 -6.11
CA LYS A 131 10.19 -11.53 -7.15
C LYS A 131 10.94 -12.75 -7.67
N ILE A 132 12.20 -12.89 -7.34
CA ILE A 132 13.02 -14.05 -7.72
C ILE A 132 13.25 -14.97 -6.53
N SER A 133 13.57 -16.23 -6.81
CA SER A 133 13.85 -17.22 -5.78
C SER A 133 15.15 -16.90 -5.02
N LYS A 134 15.29 -17.46 -3.82
CA LYS A 134 16.53 -17.35 -3.02
C LYS A 134 17.79 -17.71 -3.83
N GLN A 135 17.71 -18.81 -4.57
CA GLN A 135 18.85 -19.31 -5.36
C GLN A 135 19.19 -18.35 -6.52
N GLU A 136 18.17 -17.87 -7.25
CA GLU A 136 18.36 -16.90 -8.35
C GLU A 136 18.95 -15.60 -7.84
N TYR A 137 18.49 -15.14 -6.66
CA TYR A 137 19.01 -13.92 -6.04
C TYR A 137 20.49 -14.03 -5.68
N GLY A 138 20.91 -15.18 -5.11
CA GLY A 138 22.32 -15.44 -4.81
C GLY A 138 23.20 -15.41 -6.06
N ILE A 139 22.81 -16.12 -7.13
CA ILE A 139 23.54 -16.11 -8.41
C ILE A 139 23.63 -14.68 -8.99
N LEU A 140 22.53 -13.91 -8.90
CA LEU A 140 22.52 -12.52 -9.35
C LEU A 140 23.53 -11.67 -8.59
N LEU A 141 23.58 -11.76 -7.27
CA LEU A 141 24.51 -10.99 -6.44
C LEU A 141 25.97 -11.33 -6.76
N GLU A 142 26.29 -12.61 -6.94
CA GLU A 142 27.63 -13.05 -7.34
C GLU A 142 28.04 -12.47 -8.71
N GLU A 143 27.10 -12.41 -9.65
CA GLU A 143 27.37 -11.81 -10.97
C GLU A 143 27.55 -10.30 -10.87
N LEU A 144 26.70 -9.61 -10.14
CA LEU A 144 26.80 -8.15 -9.96
C LEU A 144 28.10 -7.73 -9.26
N LYS A 145 28.57 -8.50 -8.28
CA LYS A 145 29.83 -8.25 -7.56
C LYS A 145 31.06 -8.21 -8.49
N LYS A 146 31.01 -8.90 -9.64
CA LYS A 146 32.09 -8.87 -10.62
C LYS A 146 32.22 -7.50 -11.31
N HIS A 147 31.11 -6.78 -11.47
CA HIS A 147 31.04 -5.57 -12.29
C HIS A 147 30.85 -4.27 -11.49
N PHE A 148 30.25 -4.33 -10.31
CA PHE A 148 29.84 -3.16 -9.52
C PHE A 148 30.51 -3.15 -8.14
N ASP A 149 30.83 -1.97 -7.64
CA ASP A 149 31.28 -1.78 -6.26
C ASP A 149 30.10 -1.52 -5.32
N LYS A 150 29.06 -0.84 -5.83
CA LYS A 150 27.86 -0.48 -5.06
C LYS A 150 26.59 -1.12 -5.64
N ILE A 151 25.77 -1.71 -4.76
CA ILE A 151 24.52 -2.36 -5.12
C ILE A 151 23.38 -1.78 -4.27
N ILE A 152 22.36 -1.24 -4.92
CA ILE A 152 21.12 -0.77 -4.29
C ILE A 152 20.04 -1.81 -4.59
N VAL A 153 19.40 -2.33 -3.54
CA VAL A 153 18.36 -3.36 -3.64
C VAL A 153 17.04 -2.79 -3.16
N LEU A 154 16.04 -2.77 -4.03
CA LEU A 154 14.67 -2.39 -3.72
C LEU A 154 13.84 -3.68 -3.57
N SER A 155 13.21 -3.86 -2.41
CA SER A 155 12.41 -5.06 -2.15
C SER A 155 11.14 -4.78 -1.36
N GLY A 156 10.14 -5.65 -1.51
CA GLY A 156 9.00 -5.73 -0.62
C GLY A 156 9.34 -6.51 0.66
N ASN A 157 8.37 -6.56 1.57
CA ASN A 157 8.47 -7.41 2.75
C ASN A 157 8.08 -8.85 2.35
N ARG A 158 9.06 -9.72 2.20
CA ARG A 158 8.84 -11.14 1.94
C ARG A 158 8.91 -11.92 3.26
N GLN A 159 8.00 -12.87 3.45
CA GLN A 159 7.94 -13.66 4.70
C GLN A 159 8.76 -14.95 4.63
N ASP A 160 9.01 -15.44 3.43
CA ASP A 160 9.68 -16.72 3.20
C ASP A 160 11.21 -16.66 3.35
N TYR A 161 11.83 -15.47 3.20
CA TYR A 161 13.24 -15.26 3.51
C TYR A 161 13.59 -13.78 3.70
N ASP A 162 14.58 -13.49 4.51
CA ASP A 162 15.10 -12.13 4.69
C ASP A 162 16.18 -11.85 3.64
N ILE A 163 15.88 -10.91 2.72
CA ILE A 163 16.82 -10.48 1.68
C ILE A 163 18.11 -9.92 2.30
N LEU A 164 18.04 -9.32 3.48
CA LEU A 164 19.23 -8.82 4.17
C LEU A 164 20.15 -9.95 4.60
N GLU A 165 19.61 -10.99 5.22
CA GLU A 165 20.39 -12.15 5.65
C GLU A 165 21.04 -12.86 4.45
N LEU A 166 20.28 -13.03 3.36
CA LEU A 166 20.81 -13.58 2.12
C LEU A 166 21.92 -12.72 1.53
N THR A 167 21.71 -11.39 1.51
CA THR A 167 22.68 -10.46 0.94
C THR A 167 23.99 -10.52 1.74
N LYS A 168 23.91 -10.61 3.06
CA LYS A 168 25.09 -10.79 3.92
C LYS A 168 25.81 -12.12 3.68
N GLU A 169 25.03 -13.22 3.58
CA GLU A 169 25.56 -14.57 3.32
C GLU A 169 26.38 -14.64 2.03
N TYR A 170 25.82 -14.10 0.92
CA TYR A 170 26.48 -14.16 -0.40
C TYR A 170 27.61 -13.15 -0.60
N LEU A 171 27.59 -12.02 0.08
CA LEU A 171 28.55 -10.96 -0.17
C LEU A 171 29.66 -10.84 0.87
N ASP A 172 29.60 -11.60 1.96
CA ASP A 172 30.60 -11.59 3.06
C ASP A 172 30.84 -10.19 3.66
N LEU A 173 29.82 -9.30 3.59
CA LEU A 173 29.93 -7.88 3.86
C LEU A 173 29.06 -7.46 5.06
N VAL A 174 29.46 -7.82 6.29
CA VAL A 174 28.69 -7.50 7.51
C VAL A 174 28.71 -6.01 7.84
N GLY A 175 29.80 -5.27 7.53
CA GLY A 175 29.98 -3.86 7.91
C GLY A 175 29.51 -2.83 6.87
N ASP A 176 29.41 -3.20 5.61
CA ASP A 176 29.19 -2.29 4.47
C ASP A 176 27.73 -2.23 3.99
N THR A 177 26.81 -2.79 4.77
CA THR A 177 25.39 -2.85 4.44
C THR A 177 24.59 -1.85 5.28
N ILE A 178 23.66 -1.14 4.64
CA ILE A 178 22.69 -0.28 5.29
C ILE A 178 21.27 -0.71 4.95
N LYS A 179 20.38 -0.76 5.94
CA LYS A 179 18.94 -1.07 5.77
C LYS A 179 18.13 0.20 5.92
N ILE A 180 17.31 0.46 4.93
CA ILE A 180 16.47 1.65 4.83
C ILE A 180 15.04 1.20 4.58
N LYS A 181 14.06 1.85 5.22
CA LYS A 181 12.64 1.64 4.97
C LYS A 181 12.03 2.88 4.34
N ILE A 182 11.23 2.70 3.29
CA ILE A 182 10.35 3.74 2.77
C ILE A 182 9.18 3.88 3.73
N CYS A 183 9.00 5.08 4.28
CA CYS A 183 7.89 5.39 5.18
C CYS A 183 6.58 5.57 4.41
N SER A 184 5.46 5.50 5.11
CA SER A 184 4.15 5.91 4.59
C SER A 184 4.18 7.39 4.16
N ILE A 185 3.31 7.75 3.21
CA ILE A 185 3.24 9.14 2.74
C ILE A 185 2.39 9.98 3.70
N TYR A 186 3.07 10.82 4.51
CA TYR A 186 2.43 11.70 5.47
C TYR A 186 1.97 13.02 4.83
N ASN A 187 1.30 13.87 5.60
CA ASN A 187 0.59 15.05 5.14
C ASN A 187 1.41 15.98 4.22
N GLN A 188 2.67 16.29 4.58
CA GLN A 188 3.49 17.21 3.79
C GLN A 188 3.84 16.63 2.41
N ASN A 189 4.33 15.39 2.37
CA ASN A 189 4.67 14.74 1.10
C ASN A 189 3.43 14.41 0.29
N ARG A 190 2.31 14.07 0.95
CA ARG A 190 1.00 13.87 0.31
C ARG A 190 0.51 15.16 -0.34
N THR A 191 0.55 16.28 0.36
CA THR A 191 0.19 17.60 -0.16
C THR A 191 1.00 17.95 -1.40
N LYS A 192 2.32 17.77 -1.36
CA LYS A 192 3.21 17.99 -2.51
C LYS A 192 2.87 17.09 -3.70
N LEU A 193 2.62 15.79 -3.42
CA LEU A 193 2.23 14.84 -4.47
C LEU A 193 0.92 15.26 -5.13
N ILE A 194 -0.09 15.62 -4.34
CA ILE A 194 -1.39 16.09 -4.86
C ILE A 194 -1.20 17.34 -5.73
N GLN A 195 -0.44 18.33 -5.26
CA GLN A 195 -0.15 19.55 -6.02
C GLN A 195 0.50 19.24 -7.36
N ASN A 196 1.55 18.40 -7.36
CA ASN A 196 2.29 18.05 -8.55
C ASN A 196 1.42 17.28 -9.56
N VAL A 197 0.64 16.30 -9.08
CA VAL A 197 -0.24 15.50 -9.93
C VAL A 197 -1.37 16.36 -10.53
N CYS A 198 -1.99 17.25 -9.75
CA CYS A 198 -2.99 18.19 -10.26
C CYS A 198 -2.41 19.06 -11.39
N LYS A 199 -1.21 19.62 -11.21
CA LYS A 199 -0.54 20.43 -12.24
C LYS A 199 -0.19 19.64 -13.50
N VAL A 200 0.13 18.36 -13.38
CA VAL A 200 0.40 17.48 -14.53
C VAL A 200 -0.86 17.14 -15.29
N LEU A 201 -1.95 16.83 -14.57
CA LEU A 201 -3.23 16.42 -15.18
C LEU A 201 -4.02 17.60 -15.72
N GLN A 202 -3.89 18.76 -15.12
CA GLN A 202 -4.63 19.99 -15.46
C GLN A 202 -3.69 21.20 -15.41
N PRO A 203 -2.83 21.37 -16.43
CA PRO A 203 -1.80 22.42 -16.46
C PRO A 203 -2.38 23.85 -16.49
N GLU A 204 -3.64 23.99 -16.88
CA GLU A 204 -4.36 25.27 -16.96
C GLU A 204 -4.81 25.82 -15.60
N LEU A 205 -4.70 25.04 -14.53
CA LEU A 205 -5.14 25.49 -13.21
C LEU A 205 -4.24 26.58 -12.64
N THR A 206 -4.86 27.58 -12.02
CA THR A 206 -4.13 28.56 -11.20
C THR A 206 -3.61 27.91 -9.91
N ASP A 207 -2.61 28.53 -9.29
CA ASP A 207 -2.10 28.02 -8.00
C ASP A 207 -3.18 28.04 -6.91
N LEU A 208 -4.14 28.99 -6.97
CA LEU A 208 -5.28 29.04 -6.05
C LEU A 208 -6.20 27.84 -6.23
N ASP A 209 -6.52 27.49 -7.49
CA ASP A 209 -7.37 26.34 -7.80
C ASP A 209 -6.70 25.03 -7.35
N VAL A 210 -5.40 24.91 -7.59
CA VAL A 210 -4.61 23.75 -7.13
C VAL A 210 -4.67 23.63 -5.61
N ASN A 211 -4.48 24.74 -4.87
CA ASN A 211 -4.51 24.72 -3.40
C ASN A 211 -5.92 24.34 -2.87
N ASN A 212 -6.98 24.85 -3.48
CA ASN A 212 -8.35 24.47 -3.13
C ASN A 212 -8.59 22.96 -3.35
N ARG A 213 -8.11 22.42 -4.46
CA ARG A 213 -8.21 20.97 -4.73
C ARG A 213 -7.41 20.14 -3.74
N VAL A 214 -6.19 20.57 -3.42
CA VAL A 214 -5.36 19.95 -2.39
C VAL A 214 -6.10 19.85 -1.07
N GLU A 215 -6.75 20.93 -0.65
CA GLU A 215 -7.52 20.95 0.60
C GLU A 215 -8.68 19.96 0.57
N ILE A 216 -9.47 19.94 -0.51
CA ILE A 216 -10.59 19.00 -0.68
C ILE A 216 -10.09 17.56 -0.64
N ILE A 217 -9.05 17.22 -1.42
CA ILE A 217 -8.50 15.86 -1.51
C ILE A 217 -7.89 15.43 -0.17
N ASN A 218 -7.10 16.29 0.48
CA ASN A 218 -6.52 15.98 1.79
C ASN A 218 -7.59 15.77 2.85
N ARG A 219 -8.67 16.55 2.86
CA ARG A 219 -9.79 16.39 3.78
C ARG A 219 -10.48 15.04 3.57
N ALA A 220 -10.76 14.68 2.33
CA ALA A 220 -11.36 13.39 2.00
C ALA A 220 -10.45 12.22 2.41
N ILE A 221 -9.15 12.31 2.13
CA ILE A 221 -8.17 11.27 2.52
C ILE A 221 -8.03 11.18 4.05
N LYS A 222 -7.95 12.32 4.76
CA LYS A 222 -7.79 12.33 6.23
C LYS A 222 -8.90 11.60 6.97
N LYS A 223 -10.13 11.71 6.51
CA LYS A 223 -11.28 10.99 7.10
C LYS A 223 -11.10 9.46 7.03
N GLN A 224 -10.23 8.98 6.16
CA GLN A 224 -10.09 7.57 5.82
C GLN A 224 -8.70 6.98 6.20
N ILE A 225 -7.79 7.79 6.75
CA ILE A 225 -6.41 7.35 7.10
C ILE A 225 -6.41 6.15 8.05
N SER A 226 -7.36 6.08 8.98
CA SER A 226 -7.48 4.95 9.91
C SER A 226 -7.88 3.64 9.23
N MET A 227 -8.45 3.70 8.03
CA MET A 227 -8.99 2.56 7.30
C MET A 227 -8.09 2.05 6.19
N PHE A 228 -7.28 2.92 5.59
CA PHE A 228 -6.52 2.59 4.38
C PHE A 228 -5.04 2.87 4.56
N THR A 229 -4.22 1.96 4.05
CA THR A 229 -2.82 2.27 3.81
C THR A 229 -2.74 3.24 2.64
N ILE A 230 -2.56 4.51 2.94
CA ILE A 230 -2.45 5.56 1.93
C ILE A 230 -1.05 5.50 1.33
N ASN A 231 -1.00 5.10 0.08
CA ASN A 231 0.22 5.04 -0.71
C ASN A 231 0.14 5.99 -1.93
N PRO A 232 1.26 6.34 -2.57
CA PRO A 232 1.27 7.25 -3.72
C PRO A 232 0.34 6.81 -4.85
N ASN A 233 0.26 5.53 -5.15
CA ASN A 233 -0.61 4.97 -6.18
C ASN A 233 -2.09 5.27 -5.89
N PHE A 234 -2.52 5.01 -4.65
CA PHE A 234 -3.88 5.31 -4.23
C PHE A 234 -4.21 6.80 -4.41
N ILE A 235 -3.30 7.69 -4.02
CA ILE A 235 -3.50 9.14 -4.14
C ILE A 235 -3.67 9.55 -5.62
N ILE A 236 -2.81 9.05 -6.50
CA ILE A 236 -2.88 9.37 -7.93
C ILE A 236 -4.20 8.88 -8.54
N LEU A 237 -4.61 7.65 -8.22
CA LEU A 237 -5.90 7.11 -8.67
C LEU A 237 -7.07 7.90 -8.14
N PHE A 238 -7.01 8.31 -6.87
CA PHE A 238 -8.02 9.14 -6.23
C PHE A 238 -8.18 10.49 -6.94
N ILE A 239 -7.06 11.17 -7.24
CA ILE A 239 -7.07 12.45 -7.98
C ILE A 239 -7.66 12.25 -9.38
N LYS A 240 -7.23 11.22 -10.12
CA LYS A 240 -7.77 10.91 -11.46
C LYS A 240 -9.28 10.68 -11.44
N THR A 241 -9.76 9.92 -10.46
CA THR A 241 -11.19 9.66 -10.30
C THR A 241 -11.96 10.94 -10.01
N MET A 242 -11.47 11.78 -9.10
CA MET A 242 -12.10 13.07 -8.80
C MET A 242 -12.14 14.02 -10.00
N ILE A 243 -11.07 14.10 -10.78
CA ILE A 243 -11.02 14.93 -11.99
C ILE A 243 -12.04 14.43 -13.01
N ASN A 244 -12.07 13.12 -13.26
CA ASN A 244 -12.96 12.52 -14.25
C ASN A 244 -14.46 12.63 -13.87
N SER A 245 -14.78 12.63 -12.58
CA SER A 245 -16.14 12.75 -12.06
C SER A 245 -16.62 14.20 -11.87
N GLY A 246 -15.79 15.20 -12.19
CA GLY A 246 -16.14 16.62 -12.06
C GLY A 246 -16.28 17.12 -10.62
N TYR A 247 -15.72 16.40 -9.65
CA TYR A 247 -15.80 16.71 -8.20
C TYR A 247 -17.21 16.70 -7.59
N GLU A 248 -18.23 16.29 -8.35
CA GLU A 248 -19.63 16.26 -7.90
C GLU A 248 -20.05 14.96 -7.22
N MET A 249 -19.22 13.91 -7.34
CA MET A 249 -19.50 12.62 -6.69
C MET A 249 -19.35 12.71 -5.18
N ASN A 250 -20.23 12.02 -4.45
CA ASN A 250 -20.03 11.87 -3.02
C ASN A 250 -18.74 11.05 -2.70
N GLU A 251 -18.20 11.26 -1.51
CA GLU A 251 -16.94 10.64 -1.09
C GLU A 251 -16.98 9.10 -1.21
N GLY A 252 -18.12 8.47 -0.89
CA GLY A 252 -18.28 7.02 -0.98
C GLY A 252 -18.16 6.46 -2.39
N ASN A 253 -18.75 7.13 -3.36
CA ASN A 253 -18.67 6.73 -4.76
C ASN A 253 -17.25 6.89 -5.32
N ILE A 254 -16.53 7.93 -4.91
CA ILE A 254 -15.12 8.10 -5.27
C ILE A 254 -14.29 6.95 -4.71
N PHE A 255 -14.44 6.63 -3.42
CA PHE A 255 -13.71 5.52 -2.81
C PHE A 255 -14.01 4.18 -3.46
N ASN A 256 -15.28 3.87 -3.72
CA ASN A 256 -15.66 2.66 -4.46
C ASN A 256 -14.99 2.57 -5.83
N SER A 257 -15.00 3.67 -6.58
CA SER A 257 -14.37 3.73 -7.92
C SER A 257 -12.86 3.53 -7.84
N VAL A 258 -12.19 4.16 -6.88
CA VAL A 258 -10.74 4.02 -6.67
C VAL A 258 -10.39 2.58 -6.27
N PHE A 259 -11.15 1.98 -5.34
CA PHE A 259 -10.93 0.59 -4.93
C PHE A 259 -11.17 -0.39 -6.06
N SER A 260 -12.29 -0.27 -6.75
CA SER A 260 -12.60 -1.11 -7.93
C SER A 260 -11.52 -0.99 -9.00
N SER A 261 -11.10 0.23 -9.34
CA SER A 261 -10.05 0.46 -10.34
C SER A 261 -8.71 -0.11 -9.91
N ASN A 262 -8.32 0.07 -8.66
CA ASN A 262 -7.06 -0.47 -8.13
C ASN A 262 -7.05 -2.00 -8.19
N ILE A 263 -8.11 -2.65 -7.71
CA ILE A 263 -8.24 -4.11 -7.74
C ILE A 263 -8.24 -4.61 -9.19
N THR A 264 -9.02 -3.99 -10.07
CA THR A 264 -9.06 -4.35 -11.49
C THR A 264 -7.68 -4.23 -12.14
N ASN A 265 -6.95 -3.15 -11.87
CA ASN A 265 -5.59 -2.97 -12.38
C ASN A 265 -4.63 -4.05 -11.85
N MET A 266 -4.74 -4.41 -10.57
CA MET A 266 -3.94 -5.50 -10.00
C MET A 266 -4.25 -6.85 -10.68
N LEU A 267 -5.52 -7.19 -10.83
CA LEU A 267 -5.93 -8.44 -11.46
C LEU A 267 -5.55 -8.50 -12.94
N SER A 268 -5.63 -7.39 -13.67
CA SER A 268 -5.26 -7.31 -15.08
C SER A 268 -3.77 -7.54 -15.35
N THR A 269 -2.92 -7.53 -14.34
CA THR A 269 -1.49 -7.90 -14.50
C THR A 269 -1.28 -9.38 -14.85
N ASN A 270 -2.29 -10.22 -14.65
CA ASN A 270 -2.27 -11.64 -15.04
C ASN A 270 -3.37 -11.91 -16.08
N SER A 271 -2.95 -12.17 -17.31
CA SER A 271 -3.86 -12.42 -18.44
C SER A 271 -4.65 -13.75 -18.35
N ASN A 272 -4.27 -14.65 -17.43
CA ASN A 272 -4.97 -15.92 -17.22
C ASN A 272 -6.26 -15.75 -16.39
N LEU A 273 -6.43 -14.61 -15.72
CA LEU A 273 -7.57 -14.36 -14.86
C LEU A 273 -8.72 -13.69 -15.63
N ASP A 274 -9.90 -14.29 -15.56
CA ASP A 274 -11.13 -13.54 -15.84
C ASP A 274 -11.46 -12.64 -14.66
N ILE A 275 -11.37 -11.33 -14.88
CA ILE A 275 -11.46 -10.31 -13.81
C ILE A 275 -12.81 -10.41 -13.07
N GLN A 276 -13.92 -10.59 -13.79
CA GLN A 276 -15.25 -10.58 -13.19
C GLN A 276 -15.46 -11.82 -12.30
N SER A 277 -15.13 -13.00 -12.80
CA SER A 277 -15.18 -14.25 -12.02
C SER A 277 -14.24 -14.19 -10.83
N THR A 278 -13.05 -13.63 -11.01
CA THR A 278 -12.07 -13.49 -9.94
C THR A 278 -12.58 -12.57 -8.83
N ILE A 279 -13.13 -11.41 -9.16
CA ILE A 279 -13.74 -10.50 -8.18
C ILE A 279 -14.86 -11.21 -7.41
N PHE A 280 -15.72 -11.94 -8.10
CA PHE A 280 -16.83 -12.67 -7.47
C PHE A 280 -16.33 -13.74 -6.49
N ILE A 281 -15.30 -14.50 -6.86
CA ILE A 281 -14.70 -15.51 -5.98
C ILE A 281 -14.03 -14.83 -4.76
N LEU A 282 -13.33 -13.72 -4.95
CA LEU A 282 -12.71 -12.97 -3.87
C LEU A 282 -13.75 -12.45 -2.86
N GLN A 283 -14.93 -12.02 -3.33
CA GLN A 283 -16.05 -11.63 -2.47
C GLN A 283 -16.51 -12.81 -1.59
N ARG A 284 -16.68 -13.99 -2.18
CA ARG A 284 -17.06 -15.21 -1.42
C ARG A 284 -16.00 -15.62 -0.41
N ILE A 285 -14.74 -15.61 -0.79
CA ILE A 285 -13.61 -15.90 0.10
C ILE A 285 -13.62 -14.94 1.29
N ALA A 286 -13.74 -13.64 1.04
CA ALA A 286 -13.77 -12.64 2.09
C ALA A 286 -14.95 -12.83 3.05
N TYR A 287 -16.13 -13.07 2.50
CA TYR A 287 -17.35 -13.29 3.28
C TYR A 287 -17.27 -14.58 4.12
N TYR A 288 -16.74 -15.67 3.53
CA TYR A 288 -16.50 -16.91 4.26
C TYR A 288 -15.55 -16.71 5.46
N ILE A 289 -14.43 -16.02 5.23
CA ILE A 289 -13.48 -15.66 6.29
C ILE A 289 -14.19 -14.91 7.43
N HIS A 290 -15.01 -13.93 7.09
CA HIS A 290 -15.67 -13.07 8.06
C HIS A 290 -16.72 -13.83 8.87
N VAL A 291 -17.58 -14.62 8.22
CA VAL A 291 -18.67 -15.35 8.88
C VAL A 291 -18.14 -16.48 9.75
N ASN A 292 -17.13 -17.21 9.29
CA ASN A 292 -16.55 -18.35 10.00
C ASN A 292 -15.42 -17.96 10.96
N LYS A 293 -15.02 -16.67 10.98
CA LYS A 293 -13.87 -16.17 11.76
C LYS A 293 -12.57 -16.98 11.49
N GLU A 294 -12.44 -17.49 10.26
CA GLU A 294 -11.30 -18.30 9.84
C GLU A 294 -10.25 -17.41 9.13
N TYR A 295 -9.36 -16.83 9.93
CA TYR A 295 -8.26 -15.99 9.42
C TYR A 295 -6.93 -16.37 10.08
N PRO A 296 -5.91 -16.72 9.33
CA PRO A 296 -5.88 -16.90 7.87
C PRO A 296 -6.76 -18.06 7.38
N LEU A 297 -7.21 -17.97 6.12
CA LEU A 297 -8.03 -19.00 5.49
C LEU A 297 -7.19 -20.25 5.21
N LYS A 298 -7.64 -21.42 5.64
CA LYS A 298 -6.97 -22.69 5.37
C LYS A 298 -7.06 -23.06 3.90
N ALA A 299 -6.00 -23.70 3.37
CA ALA A 299 -5.97 -24.15 1.99
C ALA A 299 -7.16 -25.07 1.62
N LEU A 300 -7.60 -25.93 2.56
CA LEU A 300 -8.77 -26.80 2.37
C LEU A 300 -10.07 -26.01 2.21
N SER A 301 -10.28 -24.99 3.05
CA SER A 301 -11.46 -24.11 2.97
C SER A 301 -11.47 -23.30 1.68
N PHE A 302 -10.30 -22.85 1.23
CA PHE A 302 -10.17 -22.17 -0.06
C PHE A 302 -10.58 -23.07 -1.23
N THR A 303 -10.06 -24.31 -1.27
CA THR A 303 -10.43 -25.29 -2.31
C THR A 303 -11.95 -25.54 -2.32
N LYS A 304 -12.55 -25.72 -1.14
CA LYS A 304 -13.99 -25.92 -1.01
C LYS A 304 -14.80 -24.78 -1.60
N ILE A 305 -14.41 -23.52 -1.36
CA ILE A 305 -15.10 -22.34 -1.92
C ILE A 305 -15.04 -22.34 -3.46
N ILE A 306 -13.88 -22.72 -4.04
CA ILE A 306 -13.73 -22.80 -5.50
C ILE A 306 -14.58 -23.94 -6.08
N ASP A 307 -14.63 -25.10 -5.40
CA ASP A 307 -15.45 -26.23 -5.83
C ASP A 307 -16.94 -25.91 -5.79
N GLU A 308 -17.41 -25.24 -4.73
CA GLU A 308 -18.78 -24.73 -4.65
C GLU A 308 -19.09 -23.75 -5.79
N TYR A 309 -18.17 -22.82 -6.08
CA TYR A 309 -18.31 -21.92 -7.23
C TYR A 309 -18.42 -22.67 -8.55
N ASN A 310 -17.56 -23.67 -8.79
CA ASN A 310 -17.58 -24.49 -10.00
C ASN A 310 -18.92 -25.28 -10.16
N GLN A 311 -19.46 -25.81 -9.05
CA GLN A 311 -20.73 -26.51 -9.06
C GLN A 311 -21.90 -25.58 -9.39
N GLU A 312 -21.92 -24.37 -8.83
CA GLU A 312 -22.96 -23.37 -9.14
C GLU A 312 -22.86 -22.81 -10.55
N ALA A 313 -21.64 -22.68 -11.08
CA ALA A 313 -21.41 -22.16 -12.42
C ALA A 313 -21.91 -23.11 -13.53
N GLY A 314 -22.02 -24.41 -13.24
CA GLY A 314 -22.51 -25.44 -14.15
C GLY A 314 -21.66 -25.58 -15.43
N GLU A 315 -22.26 -26.16 -16.47
CA GLU A 315 -21.59 -26.42 -17.75
C GLU A 315 -21.33 -25.16 -18.59
N PHE A 316 -21.88 -24.02 -18.19
CA PHE A 316 -21.80 -22.77 -18.96
C PHE A 316 -20.50 -21.97 -18.73
N ARG A 317 -19.62 -22.37 -17.82
CA ARG A 317 -18.34 -21.71 -17.55
C ARG A 317 -17.21 -22.72 -17.46
N ASN A 318 -16.00 -22.26 -17.80
CA ASN A 318 -14.80 -23.08 -17.62
C ASN A 318 -14.59 -23.38 -16.12
N THR A 319 -14.37 -24.65 -15.81
CA THR A 319 -14.03 -25.09 -14.45
C THR A 319 -12.70 -24.48 -14.01
N ILE A 320 -12.70 -23.83 -12.85
CA ILE A 320 -11.53 -23.19 -12.28
C ILE A 320 -10.74 -24.22 -11.48
N ASN A 321 -9.44 -24.38 -11.81
CA ASN A 321 -8.54 -25.18 -11.01
C ASN A 321 -8.09 -24.39 -9.77
N PRO A 322 -8.36 -24.87 -8.53
CA PRO A 322 -8.08 -24.10 -7.30
C PRO A 322 -6.59 -23.73 -7.16
N THR A 323 -5.68 -24.66 -7.45
CA THR A 323 -4.22 -24.44 -7.27
C THR A 323 -3.70 -23.41 -8.27
N GLN A 324 -4.10 -23.52 -9.54
CA GLN A 324 -3.69 -22.56 -10.57
C GLN A 324 -4.28 -21.17 -10.26
N PHE A 325 -5.56 -21.09 -9.94
CA PHE A 325 -6.23 -19.85 -9.58
C PHE A 325 -5.55 -19.15 -8.39
N LEU A 326 -5.21 -19.92 -7.34
CA LEU A 326 -4.50 -19.38 -6.19
C LEU A 326 -3.15 -18.78 -6.58
N THR A 327 -2.37 -19.52 -7.38
CA THR A 327 -1.06 -19.07 -7.88
C THR A 327 -1.19 -17.76 -8.68
N ASP A 328 -2.19 -17.71 -9.56
CA ASP A 328 -2.44 -16.54 -10.42
C ASP A 328 -2.88 -15.33 -9.59
N VAL A 329 -3.78 -15.50 -8.63
CA VAL A 329 -4.25 -14.38 -7.76
C VAL A 329 -3.18 -13.90 -6.80
N ILE A 330 -2.35 -14.79 -6.23
CA ILE A 330 -1.19 -14.39 -5.42
C ILE A 330 -0.20 -13.57 -6.26
N GLY A 331 0.00 -13.96 -7.51
CA GLY A 331 0.82 -13.20 -8.47
C GLY A 331 0.36 -11.74 -8.65
N THR A 332 -0.95 -11.48 -8.52
CA THR A 332 -1.52 -10.12 -8.57
C THR A 332 -1.40 -9.32 -7.27
N ARG A 333 -0.95 -9.94 -6.18
CA ARG A 333 -0.85 -9.34 -4.83
C ARG A 333 -2.17 -8.94 -4.17
N VAL A 334 -3.31 -9.43 -4.63
CA VAL A 334 -4.61 -9.28 -3.92
C VAL A 334 -4.67 -10.24 -2.73
N LEU A 335 -4.20 -11.48 -2.93
CA LEU A 335 -3.99 -12.47 -1.88
C LEU A 335 -2.49 -12.72 -1.67
N ARG A 336 -2.13 -13.25 -0.50
CA ARG A 336 -0.78 -13.72 -0.16
C ARG A 336 -0.85 -14.94 0.73
N TYR A 337 0.22 -15.71 0.79
CA TYR A 337 0.38 -16.72 1.83
C TYR A 337 0.56 -16.04 3.19
N ALA A 338 -0.13 -16.55 4.19
CA ALA A 338 -0.02 -16.07 5.58
C ALA A 338 1.16 -16.72 6.31
N ASP A 339 1.45 -17.98 5.96
CA ASP A 339 2.47 -18.79 6.59
C ASP A 339 3.04 -19.83 5.60
N GLY A 340 4.03 -20.63 6.06
CA GLY A 340 4.60 -21.73 5.29
C GLY A 340 3.69 -22.95 5.09
N ASN A 341 2.51 -22.99 5.74
CA ASN A 341 1.56 -24.10 5.66
C ASN A 341 0.54 -23.94 4.51
N GLY A 342 0.70 -22.90 3.70
CA GLY A 342 -0.19 -22.62 2.57
C GLY A 342 -1.50 -21.95 2.94
N ASN A 343 -1.65 -21.45 4.18
CA ASN A 343 -2.78 -20.64 4.58
C ASN A 343 -2.74 -19.28 3.87
N ILE A 344 -3.92 -18.71 3.61
CA ILE A 344 -4.08 -17.59 2.69
C ILE A 344 -4.68 -16.39 3.43
N CYS A 345 -4.23 -15.20 3.11
CA CYS A 345 -4.84 -13.97 3.59
C CYS A 345 -4.91 -12.91 2.49
N PHE A 346 -5.77 -11.92 2.65
CA PHE A 346 -5.73 -10.72 1.82
C PHE A 346 -4.46 -9.94 2.11
N ALA A 347 -3.82 -9.42 1.07
CA ALA A 347 -2.60 -8.64 1.20
C ALA A 347 -2.81 -7.34 2.00
N ASN A 348 -4.04 -6.82 1.96
CA ASN A 348 -4.44 -5.64 2.72
C ASN A 348 -5.79 -5.90 3.43
N LYS A 349 -5.87 -5.50 4.69
CA LYS A 349 -7.10 -5.54 5.52
C LYS A 349 -8.29 -4.86 4.82
N SER A 350 -8.05 -3.75 4.15
CA SER A 350 -9.10 -3.00 3.45
C SER A 350 -9.68 -3.77 2.27
N TYR A 351 -8.92 -4.64 1.60
CA TYR A 351 -9.47 -5.52 0.56
C TYR A 351 -10.44 -6.54 1.16
N LEU A 352 -10.06 -7.13 2.30
CA LEU A 352 -10.97 -8.04 3.02
C LEU A 352 -12.27 -7.33 3.35
N SER A 353 -12.23 -6.17 4.01
CA SER A 353 -13.41 -5.40 4.41
C SER A 353 -14.27 -4.99 3.20
N TYR A 354 -13.64 -4.53 2.11
CA TYR A 354 -14.34 -4.15 0.88
C TYR A 354 -15.08 -5.33 0.24
N PHE A 355 -14.41 -6.48 0.11
CA PHE A 355 -15.03 -7.66 -0.49
C PHE A 355 -16.13 -8.27 0.39
N VAL A 356 -15.97 -8.24 1.73
CA VAL A 356 -17.05 -8.63 2.65
C VAL A 356 -18.28 -7.73 2.46
N ALA A 357 -18.07 -6.42 2.39
CA ALA A 357 -19.17 -5.47 2.16
C ALA A 357 -19.88 -5.70 0.83
N LYS A 358 -19.12 -5.93 -0.25
CA LYS A 358 -19.66 -6.25 -1.59
C LYS A 358 -20.50 -7.54 -1.58
N GLU A 359 -20.02 -8.59 -0.96
CA GLU A 359 -20.75 -9.86 -0.89
C GLU A 359 -21.98 -9.73 0.00
N TRP A 360 -21.87 -9.04 1.15
CA TRP A 360 -23.02 -8.79 1.99
C TRP A 360 -24.13 -8.04 1.25
N LEU A 361 -23.82 -7.04 0.46
CA LEU A 361 -24.81 -6.31 -0.35
C LEU A 361 -25.53 -7.23 -1.36
N ARG A 362 -24.86 -8.29 -1.81
CA ARG A 362 -25.46 -9.28 -2.71
C ARG A 362 -26.39 -10.25 -1.98
N VAL A 363 -25.98 -10.74 -0.79
CA VAL A 363 -26.71 -11.77 -0.04
C VAL A 363 -27.70 -11.21 0.98
N GLN A 364 -27.44 -10.01 1.50
CA GLN A 364 -28.27 -9.24 2.44
C GLN A 364 -28.70 -10.01 3.70
N HIS A 365 -27.81 -10.79 4.29
CA HIS A 365 -28.06 -11.53 5.51
C HIS A 365 -28.19 -10.60 6.72
N LYS A 366 -29.41 -10.39 7.24
CA LYS A 366 -29.72 -9.48 8.34
C LYS A 366 -29.00 -9.85 9.64
N ASP A 367 -28.94 -11.13 9.98
CA ASP A 367 -28.27 -11.66 11.18
C ASP A 367 -26.77 -11.36 11.19
N VAL A 368 -26.12 -11.39 10.01
CA VAL A 368 -24.70 -11.01 9.88
C VAL A 368 -24.52 -9.51 10.10
N LEU A 369 -25.42 -8.68 9.55
CA LEU A 369 -25.39 -7.23 9.76
C LEU A 369 -25.57 -6.88 11.25
N GLU A 370 -26.55 -7.47 11.92
CA GLU A 370 -26.78 -7.23 13.35
C GLU A 370 -25.54 -7.63 14.19
N LYS A 371 -24.92 -8.77 13.90
CA LYS A 371 -23.67 -9.17 14.57
C LYS A 371 -22.54 -8.19 14.32
N MET A 372 -22.38 -7.67 13.08
CA MET A 372 -21.39 -6.65 12.78
C MET A 372 -21.64 -5.37 13.56
N ILE A 373 -22.89 -4.92 13.66
CA ILE A 373 -23.27 -3.71 14.40
C ILE A 373 -23.03 -3.88 15.90
N ARG A 374 -23.45 -5.01 16.48
CA ARG A 374 -23.19 -5.31 17.91
C ARG A 374 -21.69 -5.31 18.24
N ASN A 375 -20.88 -5.75 17.30
CA ASN A 375 -19.44 -5.87 17.47
C ASN A 375 -18.66 -4.77 16.69
N VAL A 376 -19.26 -3.61 16.46
CA VAL A 376 -18.68 -2.54 15.63
C VAL A 376 -17.32 -2.07 16.13
N CYS A 377 -17.10 -2.06 17.44
CA CYS A 377 -15.84 -1.64 18.05
C CYS A 377 -14.69 -2.66 17.88
N PHE A 378 -14.99 -3.86 17.35
CA PHE A 378 -14.02 -4.95 17.30
C PHE A 378 -13.63 -5.33 15.89
N GLY A 379 -12.33 -5.57 15.70
CA GLY A 379 -11.77 -6.08 14.47
C GLY A 379 -12.03 -5.18 13.26
N ILE A 380 -12.55 -5.79 12.19
CA ILE A 380 -12.81 -5.11 10.91
C ILE A 380 -14.28 -4.72 10.71
N ASN A 381 -15.14 -4.91 11.72
CA ASN A 381 -16.59 -4.69 11.56
C ASN A 381 -16.92 -3.24 11.20
N ALA A 382 -16.27 -2.26 11.86
CA ALA A 382 -16.44 -0.85 11.54
C ALA A 382 -16.07 -0.53 10.10
N ASP A 383 -14.95 -1.08 9.62
CA ASP A 383 -14.49 -0.89 8.24
C ASP A 383 -15.48 -1.48 7.23
N ILE A 384 -16.03 -2.68 7.51
CA ILE A 384 -17.02 -3.32 6.64
C ILE A 384 -18.32 -2.50 6.59
N LEU A 385 -18.83 -2.07 7.75
CA LEU A 385 -20.06 -1.26 7.83
C LEU A 385 -19.89 0.07 7.08
N LEU A 386 -18.73 0.68 7.18
CA LEU A 386 -18.42 1.91 6.46
C LEU A 386 -18.37 1.69 4.94
N PHE A 387 -17.77 0.57 4.48
CA PHE A 387 -17.83 0.21 3.06
C PHE A 387 -19.27 -0.07 2.60
N ILE A 388 -20.11 -0.72 3.40
CA ILE A 388 -21.53 -0.92 3.07
C ILE A 388 -22.20 0.43 2.87
N CYS A 389 -21.97 1.40 3.77
CA CYS A 389 -22.49 2.76 3.64
C CYS A 389 -21.99 3.48 2.39
N PHE A 390 -20.75 3.27 1.99
CA PHE A 390 -20.19 3.88 0.78
C PHE A 390 -20.70 3.23 -0.51
N LEU A 391 -20.93 1.93 -0.49
CA LEU A 391 -21.35 1.18 -1.66
C LEU A 391 -22.85 1.30 -1.94
N TYR A 392 -23.65 1.63 -0.93
CA TYR A 392 -25.10 1.68 -1.03
C TYR A 392 -25.68 2.84 -0.20
N GLU A 393 -26.00 3.94 -0.86
CA GLU A 393 -26.49 5.16 -0.20
C GLU A 393 -27.77 4.94 0.64
N ASN A 394 -28.66 4.06 0.19
CA ASN A 394 -29.88 3.75 0.94
C ASN A 394 -29.64 2.90 2.21
N ALA A 395 -28.48 2.23 2.31
CA ALA A 395 -28.12 1.47 3.51
C ALA A 395 -27.78 2.39 4.69
N GLN A 396 -27.36 3.62 4.45
CA GLN A 396 -26.95 4.55 5.52
C GLN A 396 -28.08 4.76 6.53
N ASN A 397 -29.30 5.02 6.09
CA ASN A 397 -30.43 5.21 6.98
C ASN A 397 -30.81 3.92 7.73
N GLY A 398 -30.79 2.78 7.07
CA GLY A 398 -31.08 1.49 7.69
C GLY A 398 -30.03 1.12 8.76
N ILE A 399 -28.74 1.27 8.45
CA ILE A 399 -27.63 0.98 9.37
C ILE A 399 -27.65 1.96 10.55
N LEU A 400 -27.82 3.27 10.30
CA LEU A 400 -27.90 4.28 11.35
C LEU A 400 -29.06 4.01 12.30
N ASN A 401 -30.24 3.64 11.79
CA ASN A 401 -31.37 3.32 12.64
C ASN A 401 -31.07 2.11 13.56
N VAL A 402 -30.46 1.05 13.01
CA VAL A 402 -30.08 -0.12 13.83
C VAL A 402 -28.98 0.25 14.84
N ILE A 403 -28.02 1.10 14.49
CA ILE A 403 -27.01 1.59 15.43
C ILE A 403 -27.64 2.43 16.53
N ILE A 404 -28.60 3.32 16.18
CA ILE A 404 -29.32 4.13 17.15
C ILE A 404 -30.14 3.25 18.10
N GLU A 405 -30.93 2.30 17.56
CA GLU A 405 -31.70 1.36 18.37
C GLU A 405 -30.82 0.58 19.36
N LYS A 406 -29.65 0.11 18.89
CA LYS A 406 -28.72 -0.62 19.75
C LYS A 406 -28.02 0.28 20.76
N ALA A 407 -27.72 1.53 20.42
CA ALA A 407 -27.20 2.51 21.36
C ALA A 407 -28.25 2.88 22.43
N GLU A 408 -29.54 2.93 22.06
CA GLU A 408 -30.63 3.15 22.99
C GLU A 408 -30.85 1.97 23.91
N GLU A 409 -30.85 0.71 23.39
CA GLU A 409 -30.88 -0.50 24.21
C GLU A 409 -29.71 -0.51 25.21
N PHE A 410 -28.49 -0.23 24.74
CA PHE A 410 -27.31 -0.17 25.59
C PHE A 410 -27.45 0.89 26.70
N ASN A 411 -27.93 2.10 26.33
CA ASN A 411 -28.17 3.15 27.30
C ASN A 411 -29.24 2.78 28.35
N GLN A 412 -30.26 1.97 27.99
CA GLN A 412 -31.26 1.51 28.93
C GLN A 412 -30.70 0.49 29.94
N GLU A 413 -29.81 -0.39 29.49
CA GLU A 413 -29.09 -1.33 30.36
C GLU A 413 -28.11 -0.64 31.32
N PHE A 414 -27.55 0.51 30.92
CA PHE A 414 -26.57 1.28 31.71
C PHE A 414 -27.12 2.56 32.34
N ASP A 415 -28.46 2.73 32.43
CA ASP A 415 -29.08 3.93 33.02
C ASP A 415 -28.75 4.14 34.52
N GLU A 416 -28.20 3.13 35.20
CA GLU A 416 -27.61 3.25 36.55
C GLU A 416 -26.26 4.00 36.57
N LEU A 417 -25.59 4.19 35.42
CA LEU A 417 -24.35 4.96 35.32
C LEU A 417 -24.59 6.46 34.98
N ASN A 418 -25.41 7.12 35.79
CA ASN A 418 -25.60 8.58 35.78
C ASN A 418 -24.31 9.42 35.90
N PHE A 419 -23.20 8.75 36.15
CA PHE A 419 -21.85 9.34 36.25
C PHE A 419 -21.31 9.85 34.91
N LEU A 420 -21.56 9.13 33.79
CA LEU A 420 -21.08 9.53 32.46
C LEU A 420 -21.87 10.70 31.88
N LYS A 421 -23.20 10.78 32.10
CA LYS A 421 -24.03 11.90 31.66
C LYS A 421 -23.60 13.25 32.26
N LYS A 422 -23.12 13.27 33.49
CA LYS A 422 -22.59 14.50 34.15
C LYS A 422 -21.23 14.92 33.55
N ASN A 423 -20.37 13.99 33.24
CA ASN A 423 -19.03 14.29 32.73
C ASN A 423 -19.01 14.69 31.26
N ILE A 424 -19.87 14.12 30.42
CA ILE A 424 -20.01 14.53 29.00
C ILE A 424 -20.57 15.94 28.90
N LYS A 425 -21.52 16.34 29.76
CA LYS A 425 -21.98 17.74 29.81
C LYS A 425 -20.88 18.72 30.17
N PHE A 426 -19.92 18.31 31.00
CA PHE A 426 -18.77 19.15 31.39
C PHE A 426 -17.79 19.36 30.21
N ILE A 427 -17.53 18.32 29.43
CA ILE A 427 -16.66 18.37 28.25
C ILE A 427 -17.28 19.21 27.11
N LEU A 428 -18.60 19.18 26.95
CA LEU A 428 -19.32 19.97 25.93
C LEU A 428 -19.55 21.44 26.33
N GLN A 429 -19.35 21.83 27.60
CA GLN A 429 -19.53 23.20 28.08
C GLN A 429 -18.26 24.06 27.98
N ASP A 430 -17.09 23.48 27.74
CA ASP A 430 -15.87 24.26 27.48
C ASP A 430 -15.91 24.85 26.06
N LYS A 431 -16.72 25.90 25.90
CA LYS A 431 -16.62 26.77 24.73
C LYS A 431 -15.32 27.55 24.84
N LYS A 432 -14.24 26.97 24.32
CA LYS A 432 -13.04 27.77 24.03
C LYS A 432 -13.43 28.79 22.96
N GLU A 433 -13.37 30.08 23.31
CA GLU A 433 -13.40 31.14 22.30
C GLU A 433 -12.25 30.88 21.32
N ILE A 434 -12.61 30.54 20.08
CA ILE A 434 -11.64 30.40 19.01
C ILE A 434 -11.28 31.83 18.58
N VAL A 435 -10.16 32.32 19.11
CA VAL A 435 -9.56 33.55 18.60
C VAL A 435 -8.90 33.21 17.26
N LEU A 436 -9.56 33.62 16.17
CA LEU A 436 -9.01 33.52 14.83
C LEU A 436 -7.89 34.56 14.68
N SER A 437 -6.66 34.18 15.01
CA SER A 437 -5.48 34.94 14.62
C SER A 437 -4.97 34.42 13.28
N ILE A 438 -4.53 35.33 12.39
CA ILE A 438 -3.84 34.93 11.16
C ILE A 438 -2.51 34.31 11.58
N PRO A 439 -2.29 33.00 11.38
CA PRO A 439 -1.07 32.35 11.86
C PRO A 439 0.13 32.84 11.05
N LYS A 440 1.26 33.01 11.73
CA LYS A 440 2.53 33.32 11.08
C LYS A 440 3.02 32.08 10.32
N LYS A 441 3.89 32.29 9.32
CA LYS A 441 4.46 31.20 8.50
C LYS A 441 5.10 30.09 9.37
N GLU A 442 5.71 30.46 10.47
CA GLU A 442 6.33 29.54 11.45
C GLU A 442 5.27 28.67 12.15
N ASP A 443 4.09 29.23 12.44
CA ASP A 443 2.97 28.49 13.05
C ASP A 443 2.40 27.46 12.09
N TYR A 444 2.38 27.77 10.78
CA TYR A 444 1.96 26.82 9.74
C TYR A 444 2.90 25.63 9.66
N ILE A 445 4.23 25.86 9.60
CA ILE A 445 5.23 24.80 9.55
C ILE A 445 5.14 23.90 10.79
N LYS A 446 4.92 24.52 11.96
CA LYS A 446 4.75 23.79 13.21
C LYS A 446 3.50 22.92 13.20
N ALA A 447 2.37 23.47 12.73
CA ALA A 447 1.12 22.73 12.61
C ALA A 447 1.23 21.54 11.61
N GLU A 448 1.89 21.74 10.46
CA GLU A 448 2.14 20.67 9.51
C GLU A 448 3.00 19.55 10.09
N ASN A 449 4.04 19.89 10.86
CA ASN A 449 4.88 18.90 11.54
C ASN A 449 4.10 18.14 12.62
N GLU A 450 3.23 18.82 13.38
CA GLU A 450 2.36 18.19 14.38
C GLU A 450 1.37 17.21 13.73
N ILE A 451 0.81 17.55 12.56
CA ILE A 451 -0.07 16.67 11.80
C ILE A 451 0.70 15.43 11.32
N ASP A 452 1.89 15.61 10.75
CA ASP A 452 2.72 14.48 10.31
C ASP A 452 3.08 13.56 11.49
N GLU A 453 3.38 14.10 12.67
CA GLU A 453 3.63 13.28 13.86
C GLU A 453 2.39 12.52 14.35
N GLN A 454 1.21 13.14 14.29
CA GLN A 454 -0.04 12.46 14.63
C GLN A 454 -0.31 11.30 13.66
N GLU A 455 -0.15 11.53 12.35
CA GLU A 455 -0.32 10.48 11.34
C GLU A 455 0.69 9.33 11.54
N ARG A 456 1.95 9.62 11.88
CA ARG A 456 2.96 8.60 12.22
C ARG A 456 2.56 7.76 13.44
N ARG A 457 1.99 8.39 14.47
CA ARG A 457 1.50 7.67 15.67
C ARG A 457 0.33 6.75 15.34
N ILE A 458 -0.57 7.17 14.46
CA ILE A 458 -1.70 6.36 13.98
C ILE A 458 -1.16 5.17 13.15
N ASP A 459 -0.26 5.42 12.21
CA ASP A 459 0.35 4.37 11.37
C ASP A 459 1.09 3.32 12.21
N ASN A 460 1.81 3.73 13.24
CA ASN A 460 2.47 2.80 14.17
C ASN A 460 1.48 1.97 15.01
N LYS A 461 0.33 2.53 15.38
CA LYS A 461 -0.74 1.81 16.11
C LYS A 461 -1.53 0.86 15.19
N SER A 462 -1.71 1.22 13.93
CA SER A 462 -2.46 0.40 12.95
C SER A 462 -1.71 -0.83 12.45
N LYS A 463 -0.42 -0.96 12.77
CA LYS A 463 0.37 -2.20 12.59
C LYS A 463 0.02 -3.28 13.61
N ILE A 464 -1.22 -3.29 14.11
CA ILE A 464 -1.79 -4.40 14.88
C ILE A 464 -1.63 -5.67 14.06
N ASN A 465 -1.00 -6.67 14.66
CA ASN A 465 -0.82 -7.99 14.05
C ASN A 465 -2.15 -8.52 13.55
N TYR A 466 -2.18 -9.01 12.32
CA TYR A 466 -3.38 -9.61 11.71
C TYR A 466 -3.99 -10.76 12.54
N ILE A 467 -3.27 -11.27 13.53
CA ILE A 467 -3.71 -12.27 14.49
C ILE A 467 -4.90 -11.76 15.34
N ASP A 468 -4.97 -10.45 15.60
CA ASP A 468 -5.99 -9.86 16.48
C ASP A 468 -7.33 -9.52 15.79
N ILE A 469 -7.48 -9.78 14.48
CA ILE A 469 -8.67 -9.38 13.72
C ILE A 469 -9.93 -10.11 14.22
N TYR A 470 -9.79 -11.34 14.71
CA TYR A 470 -10.91 -12.19 15.17
C TYR A 470 -10.68 -12.86 16.54
N ASP A 471 -9.55 -12.62 17.20
CA ASP A 471 -9.14 -13.29 18.45
C ASP A 471 -9.67 -12.57 19.70
N TYR A 472 -10.92 -12.10 19.66
CA TYR A 472 -11.55 -11.54 20.84
C TYR A 472 -12.46 -12.58 21.48
N ASP A 473 -12.04 -13.08 22.65
CA ASP A 473 -12.91 -13.83 23.54
C ASP A 473 -14.01 -12.90 24.11
N GLU A 474 -15.25 -13.36 24.15
CA GLU A 474 -16.39 -12.57 24.66
C GLU A 474 -16.16 -12.04 26.08
N SER A 475 -15.30 -12.69 26.87
CA SER A 475 -14.93 -12.24 28.22
C SER A 475 -14.06 -10.96 28.24
N THR A 476 -13.29 -10.70 27.17
CA THR A 476 -12.44 -9.50 27.05
C THR A 476 -13.29 -8.27 26.64
N ILE A 477 -14.43 -8.48 26.02
CA ILE A 477 -15.37 -7.46 25.54
C ILE A 477 -15.91 -6.63 26.71
N THR A 478 -16.26 -7.28 27.82
CA THR A 478 -16.85 -6.62 28.98
C THR A 478 -15.87 -5.69 29.69
N THR A 479 -14.57 -6.02 29.66
CA THR A 479 -13.55 -5.23 30.38
C THR A 479 -13.10 -4.02 29.57
N GLN A 480 -13.05 -4.08 28.25
CA GLN A 480 -12.63 -2.96 27.40
C GLN A 480 -13.76 -1.95 27.11
N ALA A 481 -15.01 -2.40 27.04
CA ALA A 481 -16.17 -1.50 26.96
C ALA A 481 -16.34 -0.61 28.20
N MET A 482 -15.73 -0.97 29.34
CA MET A 482 -15.71 -0.15 30.54
C MET A 482 -14.62 0.94 30.54
N ILE A 483 -13.68 0.93 29.57
CA ILE A 483 -12.55 1.87 29.50
C ILE A 483 -12.82 3.00 28.48
N PHE A 484 -13.80 2.87 27.60
CA PHE A 484 -14.27 3.86 26.65
C PHE A 484 -15.65 4.42 27.02
#